data_afe3a8292862fc6d2ea421b064e735d3
#
_entry.id   afe3a8292862fc6d2ea421b064e735d3
#
_cell.length_a   1.000
_cell.length_b   1.000
_cell.length_c   1.000
_cell.angle_alpha   90.00
_cell.angle_beta   90.00
_cell.angle_gamma   90.00
#
_symmetry.space_group_name_H-M   'P 1'
#
loop_
_entity.id
_entity.type
_entity.pdbx_description
1 polymer ?
#
loop_
_entity_poly.entity_id
_entity_poly.type
_entity_poly.pdbx_seq_one_letter_code
_entity_poly.pdbx_strand_id
1 'polypeptide(L)'
;MTPPSLATHAHGQPAPFSAGAFVRQAPIRLDDNPYLQRQSARESNARSYPRRIPLALEQGYGVYLRDTSGQLFIDCLAGAGTLALGHNHPAVVRALRDTLDSGLPLHTLDLATPVKDRFIDDLFGLLPPEFAARARIQFCGPTGADGIEAALKLAKTATGRHTVLSFAGGYHGMTHGTLALMGNLGPKAPLGALGGSVQFLPYPYDYRCPFGLRGDAGIDAGLRYIEQMLADPESGVLPPAAVVVEAVQGEGGVIPAPARWLRELRRITREHGIALVLDEVQTGLGRTGRMFAFEHAGIVPDVLVLSKAIGGSLPMSVMIYDSALDAWQPGAHAGTFRGNQLAMAAGSATIRTLVAQGIVAHAETMGQRLATRLRQLHTACPAIGEVRGRGLMIGVELIDERAEADAVGAYPADGTFARTVQRECLQRGLIVELGGRHGATVRFLPPLVIGETEIDLVAELFGDAVSAAHKQCR
;
A
#
# COMPACT_ATOMS: atom_id res chain seq x y z
N MET A 1 9.66 29.04 -11.31
CA MET A 1 8.30 29.31 -10.79
C MET A 1 8.11 28.45 -9.58
N THR A 2 8.02 29.04 -8.41
CA THR A 2 7.71 28.33 -7.14
C THR A 2 6.31 27.70 -7.29
N PRO A 3 6.11 26.43 -7.00
CA PRO A 3 4.77 25.83 -7.05
C PRO A 3 3.86 26.57 -6.06
N PRO A 4 2.57 26.74 -6.39
CA PRO A 4 1.65 27.44 -5.50
C PRO A 4 1.55 26.68 -4.18
N SER A 5 1.62 27.40 -3.08
CA SER A 5 1.44 26.87 -1.72
C SER A 5 0.13 26.08 -1.64
N LEU A 6 0.22 24.78 -1.38
CA LEU A 6 -0.91 23.85 -1.21
C LEU A 6 -1.76 24.12 0.06
N ALA A 7 -1.58 25.29 0.68
CA ALA A 7 -2.04 25.59 2.03
C ALA A 7 -3.35 26.42 2.12
N THR A 8 -4.25 26.37 1.14
CA THR A 8 -5.51 27.12 1.24
C THR A 8 -6.74 26.22 1.36
N HIS A 9 -7.59 26.53 2.33
CA HIS A 9 -8.94 25.93 2.45
C HIS A 9 -9.81 26.26 1.23
N ALA A 10 -10.83 25.43 0.94
CA ALA A 10 -11.82 25.62 -0.11
C ALA A 10 -12.55 26.99 -0.06
N HIS A 11 -12.39 27.76 1.01
CA HIS A 11 -12.98 29.08 1.24
C HIS A 11 -11.92 30.19 1.41
N GLY A 12 -10.68 29.97 0.96
CA GLY A 12 -9.62 30.99 1.05
C GLY A 12 -9.06 31.23 2.46
N GLN A 13 -9.46 30.44 3.45
CA GLN A 13 -8.85 30.50 4.77
C GLN A 13 -7.51 29.73 4.81
N PRO A 14 -6.51 30.20 5.59
CA PRO A 14 -5.26 29.48 5.75
C PRO A 14 -5.50 28.08 6.33
N ALA A 15 -4.62 27.13 5.99
CA ALA A 15 -4.66 25.79 6.55
C ALA A 15 -4.65 25.85 8.09
N PRO A 16 -5.52 25.07 8.78
CA PRO A 16 -5.62 25.12 10.25
C PRO A 16 -4.36 24.59 10.93
N PHE A 17 -3.50 23.86 10.21
CA PHE A 17 -2.26 23.26 10.71
C PHE A 17 -1.12 23.53 9.73
N SER A 18 0.08 23.72 10.27
CA SER A 18 1.33 23.87 9.50
C SER A 18 2.51 23.33 10.31
N ALA A 19 3.64 23.13 9.67
CA ALA A 19 4.87 22.73 10.35
C ALA A 19 5.28 23.72 11.46
N GLY A 20 5.00 25.01 11.29
CA GLY A 20 5.23 26.05 12.31
C GLY A 20 4.31 25.94 13.53
N ALA A 21 3.13 25.33 13.39
CA ALA A 21 2.23 25.02 14.49
C ALA A 21 2.63 23.73 15.25
N PHE A 22 3.50 22.92 14.65
CA PHE A 22 4.05 21.72 15.25
C PHE A 22 5.19 22.11 16.20
N VAL A 23 4.84 22.57 17.39
CA VAL A 23 5.80 22.83 18.47
C VAL A 23 6.16 21.49 19.07
N ARG A 24 7.47 21.17 19.23
CA ARG A 24 7.92 20.00 20.01
C ARG A 24 7.26 20.05 21.39
N GLN A 25 6.29 19.18 21.59
CA GLN A 25 5.50 19.13 22.81
C GLN A 25 6.20 18.21 23.82
N ALA A 26 5.86 18.38 25.10
CA ALA A 26 6.20 17.40 26.13
C ALA A 26 5.68 16.01 25.71
N PRO A 27 6.32 14.91 26.14
CA PRO A 27 5.91 13.56 25.76
C PRO A 27 4.40 13.36 25.88
N ILE A 28 3.79 12.89 24.82
CA ILE A 28 2.35 12.68 24.70
C ILE A 28 1.92 11.63 25.73
N ARG A 29 0.96 11.97 26.59
CA ARG A 29 0.33 10.99 27.47
C ARG A 29 -0.73 10.23 26.69
N LEU A 30 -0.48 8.95 26.45
CA LEU A 30 -1.38 8.06 25.71
C LEU A 30 -2.46 7.43 26.60
N ASP A 31 -2.42 7.69 27.92
CA ASP A 31 -3.30 7.08 28.92
C ASP A 31 -4.52 7.97 29.21
N ASP A 32 -5.65 7.34 29.64
CA ASP A 32 -6.89 7.97 30.12
C ASP A 32 -7.84 8.64 29.11
N ASN A 33 -7.83 8.20 27.83
CA ASN A 33 -8.81 8.69 26.87
C ASN A 33 -10.13 7.90 26.95
N PRO A 34 -11.31 8.55 27.24
CA PRO A 34 -12.58 7.85 27.41
C PRO A 34 -13.10 7.21 26.11
N TYR A 35 -12.71 7.71 24.93
CA TYR A 35 -13.04 7.11 23.64
C TYR A 35 -12.32 5.77 23.47
N LEU A 36 -11.02 5.71 23.80
CA LEU A 36 -10.21 4.48 23.72
C LEU A 36 -10.67 3.43 24.73
N GLN A 37 -11.07 3.85 25.95
CA GLN A 37 -11.64 2.94 26.94
C GLN A 37 -12.95 2.31 26.45
N ARG A 38 -13.88 3.11 25.90
CA ARG A 38 -15.13 2.58 25.32
C ARG A 38 -14.87 1.70 24.10
N GLN A 39 -13.93 2.09 23.24
CA GLN A 39 -13.50 1.27 22.10
C GLN A 39 -12.98 -0.09 22.57
N SER A 40 -12.11 -0.09 23.56
CA SER A 40 -11.55 -1.32 24.12
C SER A 40 -12.60 -2.25 24.73
N ALA A 41 -13.64 -1.67 25.34
CA ALA A 41 -14.71 -2.43 26.00
C ALA A 41 -15.77 -2.98 25.03
N ARG A 42 -15.95 -2.36 23.85
CA ARG A 42 -17.09 -2.65 22.96
C ARG A 42 -16.71 -3.25 21.61
N GLU A 43 -15.52 -2.94 21.09
CA GLU A 43 -15.09 -3.43 19.80
C GLU A 43 -14.35 -4.77 19.88
N SER A 44 -14.41 -5.51 18.80
CA SER A 44 -13.79 -6.81 18.66
C SER A 44 -12.31 -6.81 19.05
N ASN A 45 -11.86 -7.90 19.63
CA ASN A 45 -10.44 -8.13 19.92
C ASN A 45 -9.56 -8.21 18.64
N ALA A 46 -10.18 -8.41 17.47
CA ALA A 46 -9.49 -8.45 16.18
C ALA A 46 -8.95 -7.09 15.68
N ARG A 47 -9.36 -5.95 16.30
CA ARG A 47 -8.83 -4.64 15.94
C ARG A 47 -7.31 -4.58 16.17
N SER A 48 -6.56 -3.94 15.27
CA SER A 48 -5.09 -3.88 15.35
C SER A 48 -4.54 -2.49 15.60
N TYR A 49 -4.95 -1.48 14.83
CA TYR A 49 -4.37 -0.12 14.90
C TYR A 49 -4.42 0.54 16.27
N PRO A 50 -5.55 0.54 17.01
CA PRO A 50 -5.61 1.18 18.34
C PRO A 50 -4.70 0.55 19.39
N ARG A 51 -4.20 -0.67 19.14
CA ARG A 51 -3.26 -1.33 20.05
C ARG A 51 -1.83 -0.81 19.89
N ARG A 52 -1.52 -0.22 18.74
CA ARG A 52 -0.19 0.30 18.39
C ARG A 52 -0.17 1.82 18.34
N ILE A 53 -1.31 2.41 17.94
CA ILE A 53 -1.53 3.84 17.77
C ILE A 53 -2.79 4.21 18.57
N PRO A 54 -2.70 4.28 19.91
CA PRO A 54 -3.84 4.53 20.79
C PRO A 54 -4.23 6.02 20.78
N LEU A 55 -4.75 6.49 19.65
CA LEU A 55 -5.22 7.86 19.45
C LEU A 55 -6.73 7.89 19.21
N ALA A 56 -7.40 8.89 19.80
CA ALA A 56 -8.76 9.27 19.47
C ALA A 56 -8.72 10.54 18.64
N LEU A 57 -8.97 10.41 17.33
CA LEU A 57 -8.81 11.49 16.37
C LEU A 57 -10.03 12.43 16.37
N GLU A 58 -9.79 13.73 16.31
CA GLU A 58 -10.82 14.77 16.25
C GLU A 58 -10.82 15.50 14.90
N GLN A 59 -9.66 15.86 14.39
CA GLN A 59 -9.52 16.60 13.14
C GLN A 59 -8.37 16.08 12.29
N GLY A 60 -8.47 16.26 10.97
CA GLY A 60 -7.39 15.98 10.03
C GLY A 60 -7.38 17.00 8.91
N TYR A 61 -6.19 17.44 8.50
CA TYR A 61 -5.99 18.33 7.36
C TYR A 61 -4.62 18.09 6.71
N GLY A 62 -4.60 17.84 5.41
CA GLY A 62 -3.36 17.56 4.68
C GLY A 62 -2.61 16.37 5.30
N VAL A 63 -1.41 16.60 5.80
CA VAL A 63 -0.58 15.57 6.45
C VAL A 63 -0.74 15.51 7.97
N TYR A 64 -1.61 16.35 8.54
CA TYR A 64 -1.73 16.50 9.98
C TYR A 64 -3.01 15.90 10.53
N LEU A 65 -2.90 15.32 11.72
CA LEU A 65 -4.00 14.87 12.55
C LEU A 65 -3.95 15.57 13.91
N ARG A 66 -5.11 15.89 14.46
CA ARG A 66 -5.28 16.35 15.82
C ARG A 66 -6.14 15.36 16.58
N ASP A 67 -5.69 14.96 17.76
CA ASP A 67 -6.45 14.10 18.65
C ASP A 67 -7.43 14.89 19.55
N THR A 68 -8.27 14.18 20.30
CA THR A 68 -9.27 14.76 21.21
C THR A 68 -8.66 15.46 22.42
N SER A 69 -7.37 15.38 22.66
CA SER A 69 -6.64 16.16 23.66
C SER A 69 -5.98 17.42 23.10
N GLY A 70 -6.16 17.67 21.79
CA GLY A 70 -5.63 18.83 21.08
C GLY A 70 -4.19 18.65 20.56
N GLN A 71 -3.60 17.46 20.69
CA GLN A 71 -2.23 17.19 20.25
C GLN A 71 -2.17 17.00 18.73
N LEU A 72 -1.12 17.52 18.12
CA LEU A 72 -0.90 17.48 16.68
C LEU A 72 0.10 16.38 16.29
N PHE A 73 -0.22 15.64 15.23
CA PHE A 73 0.59 14.56 14.68
C PHE A 73 0.83 14.76 13.19
N ILE A 74 2.03 14.38 12.72
CA ILE A 74 2.29 14.16 11.29
C ILE A 74 1.95 12.71 10.96
N ASP A 75 1.09 12.52 9.97
CA ASP A 75 0.60 11.19 9.57
C ASP A 75 1.44 10.62 8.43
N CYS A 76 2.38 9.73 8.77
CA CYS A 76 3.12 8.91 7.80
C CYS A 76 2.53 7.51 7.62
N LEU A 77 1.26 7.29 8.02
CA LEU A 77 0.47 6.10 7.73
C LEU A 77 -0.57 6.37 6.63
N ALA A 78 -1.19 7.56 6.63
CA ALA A 78 -2.17 8.03 5.65
C ALA A 78 -3.27 7.00 5.34
N GLY A 79 -3.84 6.39 6.40
CA GLY A 79 -4.83 5.33 6.24
C GLY A 79 -4.29 4.11 5.49
N ALA A 80 -3.06 3.70 5.78
CA ALA A 80 -2.32 2.64 5.07
C ALA A 80 -2.16 2.90 3.56
N GLY A 81 -1.98 4.18 3.20
CA GLY A 81 -1.82 4.64 1.82
C GLY A 81 -3.11 5.04 1.11
N THR A 82 -4.26 5.05 1.80
CA THR A 82 -5.56 5.45 1.24
C THR A 82 -5.63 6.95 0.93
N LEU A 83 -5.00 7.77 1.76
CA LEU A 83 -5.09 9.24 1.71
C LEU A 83 -4.01 9.83 0.80
N ALA A 84 -4.12 9.59 -0.52
CA ALA A 84 -3.14 10.13 -1.48
C ALA A 84 -3.02 11.66 -1.40
N LEU A 85 -4.14 12.39 -1.31
CA LEU A 85 -4.19 13.84 -1.19
C LEU A 85 -4.21 14.34 0.26
N GLY A 86 -4.06 13.43 1.25
CA GLY A 86 -4.15 13.76 2.67
C GLY A 86 -5.57 13.92 3.19
N HIS A 87 -5.67 14.33 4.44
CA HIS A 87 -6.93 14.47 5.14
C HIS A 87 -7.73 15.66 4.64
N ASN A 88 -9.02 15.44 4.35
CA ASN A 88 -9.99 16.46 3.98
C ASN A 88 -9.53 17.42 2.86
N HIS A 89 -8.90 16.86 1.81
CA HIS A 89 -8.44 17.68 0.70
C HIS A 89 -9.62 18.46 0.06
N PRO A 90 -9.49 19.79 -0.18
CA PRO A 90 -10.59 20.64 -0.64
C PRO A 90 -11.29 20.15 -1.90
N ALA A 91 -10.54 19.62 -2.88
CA ALA A 91 -11.12 19.09 -4.11
C ALA A 91 -12.00 17.87 -3.87
N VAL A 92 -11.58 16.97 -2.98
CA VAL A 92 -12.35 15.76 -2.60
C VAL A 92 -13.61 16.16 -1.83
N VAL A 93 -13.47 17.02 -0.81
CA VAL A 93 -14.62 17.49 -0.01
C VAL A 93 -15.65 18.20 -0.87
N ARG A 94 -15.22 19.00 -1.83
CA ARG A 94 -16.11 19.68 -2.79
C ARG A 94 -16.86 18.67 -3.65
N ALA A 95 -16.16 17.71 -4.26
CA ALA A 95 -16.79 16.69 -5.10
C ALA A 95 -17.83 15.86 -4.34
N LEU A 96 -17.60 15.58 -3.06
CA LEU A 96 -18.57 14.92 -2.19
C LEU A 96 -19.84 15.78 -1.96
N ARG A 97 -19.66 17.05 -1.63
CA ARG A 97 -20.76 18.00 -1.44
C ARG A 97 -21.58 18.17 -2.72
N ASP A 98 -20.93 18.43 -3.84
CA ASP A 98 -21.58 18.59 -5.14
C ASP A 98 -22.39 17.35 -5.52
N THR A 99 -21.88 16.16 -5.21
CA THR A 99 -22.60 14.90 -5.47
C THR A 99 -23.83 14.74 -4.56
N LEU A 100 -23.71 15.07 -3.27
CA LEU A 100 -24.83 15.04 -2.34
C LEU A 100 -25.93 16.04 -2.72
N ASP A 101 -25.54 17.25 -3.14
CA ASP A 101 -26.46 18.31 -3.50
C ASP A 101 -27.12 18.09 -4.87
N SER A 102 -26.57 17.22 -5.72
CA SER A 102 -27.07 16.94 -7.08
C SER A 102 -28.39 16.16 -7.13
N GLY A 103 -28.81 15.53 -6.04
CA GLY A 103 -29.96 14.63 -6.02
C GLY A 103 -29.74 13.27 -6.70
N LEU A 104 -28.51 12.94 -7.10
CA LEU A 104 -28.18 11.65 -7.69
C LEU A 104 -28.45 10.52 -6.69
N PRO A 105 -29.04 9.38 -7.12
CA PRO A 105 -29.19 8.22 -6.24
C PRO A 105 -27.84 7.77 -5.71
N LEU A 106 -27.67 7.70 -4.38
CA LEU A 106 -26.42 7.31 -3.74
C LEU A 106 -26.13 5.81 -3.90
N HIS A 107 -27.18 5.00 -3.99
CA HIS A 107 -27.08 3.56 -4.19
C HIS A 107 -27.71 3.17 -5.53
N THR A 108 -26.93 2.59 -6.40
CA THR A 108 -27.31 2.32 -7.80
C THR A 108 -27.03 0.89 -8.24
N LEU A 109 -26.63 0.00 -7.32
CA LEU A 109 -26.09 -1.31 -7.70
C LEU A 109 -24.93 -1.12 -8.71
N ASP A 110 -25.00 -1.80 -9.84
CA ASP A 110 -24.06 -1.68 -10.96
C ASP A 110 -24.63 -0.86 -12.14
N LEU A 111 -25.77 -0.17 -11.95
CA LEU A 111 -26.37 0.69 -12.97
C LEU A 111 -25.47 1.86 -13.35
N ALA A 112 -25.62 2.34 -14.58
CA ALA A 112 -24.88 3.47 -15.10
C ALA A 112 -25.36 4.79 -14.48
N THR A 113 -24.40 5.70 -14.22
CA THR A 113 -24.65 7.09 -13.82
C THR A 113 -23.61 8.01 -14.44
N PRO A 114 -23.88 9.31 -14.58
CA PRO A 114 -22.87 10.28 -15.08
C PRO A 114 -21.61 10.32 -14.22
N VAL A 115 -21.72 10.07 -12.91
CA VAL A 115 -20.55 10.02 -11.99
C VAL A 115 -19.71 8.78 -12.24
N LYS A 116 -20.36 7.62 -12.43
CA LYS A 116 -19.67 6.36 -12.74
C LYS A 116 -18.96 6.43 -14.09
N ASP A 117 -19.63 6.93 -15.11
CA ASP A 117 -19.10 7.12 -16.47
C ASP A 117 -17.84 7.99 -16.44
N ARG A 118 -17.93 9.18 -15.84
CA ARG A 118 -16.80 10.09 -15.66
C ARG A 118 -15.63 9.47 -14.90
N PHE A 119 -15.91 8.69 -13.85
CA PHE A 119 -14.87 8.02 -13.09
C PHE A 119 -14.13 6.97 -13.94
N ILE A 120 -14.85 6.23 -14.78
CA ILE A 120 -14.27 5.27 -15.72
C ILE A 120 -13.38 5.99 -16.72
N ASP A 121 -13.84 7.10 -17.32
CA ASP A 121 -13.06 7.89 -18.25
C ASP A 121 -11.77 8.44 -17.61
N ASP A 122 -11.88 9.03 -16.41
CA ASP A 122 -10.72 9.54 -15.69
C ASP A 122 -9.70 8.42 -15.39
N LEU A 123 -10.16 7.24 -15.01
CA LEU A 123 -9.29 6.10 -14.69
C LEU A 123 -8.65 5.48 -15.94
N PHE A 124 -9.44 5.29 -17.00
CA PHE A 124 -8.92 4.74 -18.26
C PHE A 124 -7.92 5.69 -18.94
N GLY A 125 -8.10 6.99 -18.77
CA GLY A 125 -7.14 8.01 -19.23
C GLY A 125 -5.76 7.93 -18.57
N LEU A 126 -5.60 7.19 -17.47
CA LEU A 126 -4.31 6.95 -16.81
C LEU A 126 -3.60 5.70 -17.32
N LEU A 127 -4.32 4.78 -17.97
CA LEU A 127 -3.75 3.49 -18.42
C LEU A 127 -2.87 3.70 -19.67
N PRO A 128 -1.85 2.84 -19.87
CA PRO A 128 -1.16 2.77 -21.15
C PRO A 128 -2.17 2.59 -22.30
N PRO A 129 -2.05 3.33 -23.42
CA PRO A 129 -3.06 3.33 -24.49
C PRO A 129 -3.40 1.94 -25.04
N GLU A 130 -2.40 1.07 -25.18
CA GLU A 130 -2.56 -0.31 -25.66
C GLU A 130 -3.31 -1.18 -24.64
N PHE A 131 -3.26 -0.86 -23.34
CA PHE A 131 -4.04 -1.55 -22.33
C PHE A 131 -5.45 -0.98 -22.27
N ALA A 132 -5.62 0.34 -22.26
CA ALA A 132 -6.92 1.01 -22.25
C ALA A 132 -7.82 0.54 -23.42
N ALA A 133 -7.24 0.37 -24.61
CA ALA A 133 -7.98 -0.05 -25.81
C ALA A 133 -8.66 -1.42 -25.71
N ARG A 134 -8.15 -2.32 -24.86
CA ARG A 134 -8.68 -3.68 -24.67
C ARG A 134 -9.14 -3.97 -23.24
N ALA A 135 -9.07 -3.00 -22.34
CA ALA A 135 -9.42 -3.19 -20.95
C ALA A 135 -10.93 -3.27 -20.71
N ARG A 136 -11.30 -4.01 -19.69
CA ARG A 136 -12.61 -3.99 -19.04
C ARG A 136 -12.43 -3.61 -17.58
N ILE A 137 -13.46 -3.03 -16.97
CA ILE A 137 -13.48 -2.71 -15.54
C ILE A 137 -14.60 -3.49 -14.84
N GLN A 138 -14.26 -4.11 -13.71
CA GLN A 138 -15.20 -4.68 -12.76
C GLN A 138 -15.14 -3.86 -11.47
N PHE A 139 -16.27 -3.30 -11.07
CA PHE A 139 -16.42 -2.75 -9.73
C PHE A 139 -16.60 -3.89 -8.74
N CYS A 140 -15.81 -3.87 -7.69
CA CYS A 140 -15.78 -4.88 -6.64
C CYS A 140 -16.44 -4.37 -5.36
N GLY A 141 -16.51 -5.18 -4.33
CA GLY A 141 -16.85 -4.74 -2.98
C GLY A 141 -15.81 -3.73 -2.45
N PRO A 142 -16.07 -3.11 -1.31
CA PRO A 142 -15.36 -1.88 -0.93
C PRO A 142 -13.89 -2.08 -0.49
N THR A 143 -13.32 -3.25 -0.64
CA THR A 143 -11.95 -3.56 -0.19
C THR A 143 -11.09 -4.18 -1.28
N GLY A 144 -9.76 -3.98 -1.20
CA GLY A 144 -8.82 -4.63 -2.11
C GLY A 144 -8.91 -6.16 -2.09
N ALA A 145 -9.28 -6.75 -0.95
CA ALA A 145 -9.51 -8.19 -0.85
C ALA A 145 -10.57 -8.67 -1.83
N ASP A 146 -11.70 -7.96 -1.97
CA ASP A 146 -12.75 -8.34 -2.92
C ASP A 146 -12.28 -8.18 -4.38
N GLY A 147 -11.44 -7.20 -4.67
CA GLY A 147 -10.81 -7.05 -5.98
C GLY A 147 -9.90 -8.23 -6.33
N ILE A 148 -9.11 -8.72 -5.39
CA ILE A 148 -8.27 -9.91 -5.58
C ILE A 148 -9.15 -11.17 -5.69
N GLU A 149 -10.20 -11.32 -4.89
CA GLU A 149 -11.17 -12.44 -5.03
C GLU A 149 -11.80 -12.46 -6.43
N ALA A 150 -12.15 -11.30 -6.98
CA ALA A 150 -12.65 -11.16 -8.34
C ALA A 150 -11.58 -11.58 -9.37
N ALA A 151 -10.33 -11.14 -9.21
CA ALA A 151 -9.22 -11.50 -10.08
C ALA A 151 -8.95 -13.01 -10.10
N LEU A 152 -8.99 -13.66 -8.93
CA LEU A 152 -8.86 -15.12 -8.83
C LEU A 152 -9.98 -15.86 -9.56
N LYS A 153 -11.22 -15.42 -9.39
CA LYS A 153 -12.37 -16.01 -10.07
C LYS A 153 -12.26 -15.84 -11.59
N LEU A 154 -11.90 -14.62 -12.04
CA LEU A 154 -11.72 -14.33 -13.46
C LEU A 154 -10.66 -15.25 -14.08
N ALA A 155 -9.46 -15.27 -13.51
CA ALA A 155 -8.35 -16.04 -14.03
C ALA A 155 -8.66 -17.55 -14.07
N LYS A 156 -9.27 -18.09 -13.02
CA LYS A 156 -9.69 -19.50 -12.98
C LYS A 156 -10.74 -19.82 -14.03
N THR A 157 -11.73 -18.94 -14.21
CA THR A 157 -12.78 -19.12 -15.23
C THR A 157 -12.22 -19.06 -16.64
N ALA A 158 -11.36 -18.09 -16.92
CA ALA A 158 -10.79 -17.88 -18.24
C ALA A 158 -9.81 -18.99 -18.66
N THR A 159 -9.06 -19.55 -17.71
CA THR A 159 -8.04 -20.56 -18.00
C THR A 159 -8.49 -22.00 -17.80
N GLY A 160 -9.57 -22.23 -17.06
CA GLY A 160 -9.97 -23.56 -16.59
C GLY A 160 -9.00 -24.18 -15.56
N ARG A 161 -7.99 -23.43 -15.09
CA ARG A 161 -6.97 -23.89 -14.14
C ARG A 161 -7.34 -23.44 -12.72
N HIS A 162 -6.76 -24.08 -11.68
CA HIS A 162 -7.13 -23.80 -10.29
C HIS A 162 -5.98 -23.38 -9.39
N THR A 163 -4.74 -23.72 -9.74
CA THR A 163 -3.54 -23.32 -8.99
C THR A 163 -3.26 -21.84 -9.15
N VAL A 164 -2.84 -21.19 -8.08
CA VAL A 164 -2.43 -19.78 -8.07
C VAL A 164 -1.03 -19.68 -7.45
N LEU A 165 -0.17 -18.93 -8.09
CA LEU A 165 1.14 -18.60 -7.55
C LEU A 165 1.07 -17.30 -6.76
N SER A 166 1.62 -17.30 -5.56
CA SER A 166 1.78 -16.14 -4.68
C SER A 166 3.20 -16.06 -4.17
N PHE A 167 3.56 -15.00 -3.46
CA PHE A 167 4.93 -14.79 -3.02
C PHE A 167 5.05 -14.71 -1.49
N ALA A 168 6.16 -15.24 -0.96
CA ALA A 168 6.51 -15.08 0.45
C ALA A 168 6.55 -13.59 0.83
N GLY A 169 5.81 -13.22 1.88
CA GLY A 169 5.66 -11.83 2.33
C GLY A 169 4.55 -11.04 1.64
N GLY A 170 3.86 -11.61 0.64
CA GLY A 170 2.72 -10.96 -0.01
C GLY A 170 1.56 -10.72 0.94
N TYR A 171 0.82 -9.62 0.71
CA TYR A 171 -0.41 -9.29 1.43
C TYR A 171 -1.50 -8.90 0.43
N HIS A 172 -2.58 -9.67 0.38
CA HIS A 172 -3.65 -9.50 -0.61
C HIS A 172 -5.04 -9.36 0.01
N GLY A 173 -5.13 -9.34 1.33
CA GLY A 173 -6.39 -9.17 2.06
C GLY A 173 -6.66 -10.27 3.08
N MET A 174 -7.81 -10.15 3.78
CA MET A 174 -8.17 -10.97 4.94
C MET A 174 -9.42 -11.83 4.72
N THR A 175 -9.97 -11.90 3.51
CA THR A 175 -10.99 -12.90 3.15
C THR A 175 -10.35 -14.27 2.99
N HIS A 176 -11.12 -15.36 3.05
CA HIS A 176 -10.55 -16.71 3.02
C HIS A 176 -9.68 -16.97 1.78
N GLY A 177 -10.11 -16.55 0.58
CA GLY A 177 -9.33 -16.73 -0.64
C GLY A 177 -8.06 -15.88 -0.66
N THR A 178 -8.15 -14.60 -0.31
CA THR A 178 -6.97 -13.70 -0.25
C THR A 178 -6.04 -14.04 0.89
N LEU A 179 -6.57 -14.48 2.03
CA LEU A 179 -5.78 -14.95 3.16
C LEU A 179 -4.93 -16.17 2.78
N ALA A 180 -5.47 -17.07 1.92
CA ALA A 180 -4.71 -18.19 1.38
C ALA A 180 -3.44 -17.75 0.65
N LEU A 181 -3.48 -16.60 -0.04
CA LEU A 181 -2.35 -15.99 -0.77
C LEU A 181 -1.36 -15.23 0.10
N MET A 182 -1.73 -14.92 1.34
CA MET A 182 -0.93 -14.04 2.20
C MET A 182 0.29 -14.77 2.79
N GLY A 183 1.45 -14.10 2.84
CA GLY A 183 2.67 -14.67 3.40
C GLY A 183 2.72 -14.71 4.95
N ASN A 184 1.91 -13.86 5.62
CA ASN A 184 1.89 -13.79 7.09
C ASN A 184 1.17 -15.00 7.70
N LEU A 185 1.86 -15.76 8.55
CA LEU A 185 1.33 -16.97 9.18
C LEU A 185 0.38 -16.68 10.36
N GLY A 186 0.55 -15.57 11.06
CA GLY A 186 -0.24 -15.25 12.25
C GLY A 186 -1.75 -15.36 12.05
N PRO A 187 -2.35 -14.68 11.07
CA PRO A 187 -3.79 -14.80 10.80
C PRO A 187 -4.23 -16.16 10.25
N LYS A 188 -3.32 -16.93 9.65
CA LYS A 188 -3.63 -18.26 9.07
C LYS A 188 -3.62 -19.39 10.09
N ALA A 189 -2.65 -19.38 11.00
CA ALA A 189 -2.40 -20.49 11.92
C ALA A 189 -3.65 -20.97 12.68
N PRO A 190 -4.54 -20.07 13.16
CA PRO A 190 -5.75 -20.53 13.87
C PRO A 190 -6.80 -21.19 12.97
N LEU A 191 -6.73 -20.98 11.65
CA LEU A 191 -7.77 -21.41 10.70
C LEU A 191 -7.49 -22.79 10.08
N GLY A 192 -6.28 -23.31 10.24
CA GLY A 192 -5.85 -24.54 9.58
C GLY A 192 -5.75 -24.39 8.06
N ALA A 193 -6.19 -25.40 7.31
CA ALA A 193 -6.11 -25.40 5.86
C ALA A 193 -7.10 -24.40 5.24
N LEU A 194 -6.58 -23.39 4.57
CA LEU A 194 -7.37 -22.48 3.76
C LEU A 194 -7.60 -23.10 2.37
N GLY A 195 -8.82 -23.05 1.89
CA GLY A 195 -9.21 -23.64 0.60
C GLY A 195 -8.44 -23.02 -0.57
N GLY A 196 -8.18 -23.81 -1.61
CA GLY A 196 -7.51 -23.41 -2.83
C GLY A 196 -6.09 -23.93 -2.98
N SER A 197 -5.69 -24.21 -4.22
CA SER A 197 -4.32 -24.61 -4.54
C SER A 197 -3.46 -23.36 -4.68
N VAL A 198 -2.68 -23.03 -3.65
CA VAL A 198 -1.74 -21.90 -3.66
C VAL A 198 -0.33 -22.42 -3.51
N GLN A 199 0.53 -22.06 -4.46
CA GLN A 199 1.97 -22.30 -4.39
C GLN A 199 2.68 -20.99 -4.07
N PHE A 200 3.48 -20.99 -2.98
CA PHE A 200 4.31 -19.86 -2.61
C PHE A 200 5.67 -19.92 -3.28
N LEU A 201 6.06 -18.77 -3.82
CA LEU A 201 7.36 -18.53 -4.45
C LEU A 201 8.20 -17.56 -3.59
N PRO A 202 9.53 -17.65 -3.67
CA PRO A 202 10.40 -16.62 -3.09
C PRO A 202 10.21 -15.28 -3.82
N TYR A 203 10.04 -14.19 -3.06
CA TYR A 203 10.04 -12.82 -3.60
C TYR A 203 11.49 -12.33 -3.74
N PRO A 204 11.82 -11.48 -4.73
CA PRO A 204 13.19 -11.00 -4.97
C PRO A 204 13.61 -9.97 -3.92
N TYR A 205 13.88 -10.43 -2.71
CA TYR A 205 14.31 -9.62 -1.58
C TYR A 205 15.82 -9.72 -1.40
N ASP A 206 16.58 -8.79 -1.99
CA ASP A 206 18.03 -8.85 -2.04
C ASP A 206 18.70 -8.83 -0.65
N TYR A 207 18.23 -7.97 0.25
CA TYR A 207 18.78 -7.86 1.60
C TYR A 207 18.66 -9.16 2.41
N ARG A 208 17.60 -9.96 2.16
CA ARG A 208 17.37 -11.28 2.77
C ARG A 208 17.06 -12.33 1.72
N CYS A 209 17.99 -12.48 0.76
CA CYS A 209 17.79 -13.39 -0.35
C CYS A 209 17.71 -14.84 0.14
N PRO A 210 16.60 -15.56 -0.13
CA PRO A 210 16.40 -16.93 0.36
C PRO A 210 17.36 -17.94 -0.28
N PHE A 211 18.07 -17.55 -1.34
CA PHE A 211 19.08 -18.37 -2.00
C PHE A 211 20.51 -18.12 -1.46
N GLY A 212 20.69 -17.21 -0.50
CA GLY A 212 22.00 -16.84 0.00
C GLY A 212 22.88 -16.12 -1.02
N LEU A 213 22.27 -15.42 -1.98
CA LEU A 213 22.93 -14.71 -3.08
C LEU A 213 22.59 -13.20 -3.03
N ARG A 214 23.38 -12.39 -3.73
CA ARG A 214 23.15 -10.95 -3.84
C ARG A 214 23.02 -10.51 -5.30
N GLY A 215 22.30 -9.38 -5.51
CA GLY A 215 22.18 -8.73 -6.81
C GLY A 215 21.57 -9.63 -7.88
N ASP A 216 22.14 -9.57 -9.08
CA ASP A 216 21.64 -10.31 -10.24
C ASP A 216 21.66 -11.83 -10.03
N ALA A 217 22.63 -12.38 -9.29
CA ALA A 217 22.70 -13.82 -9.03
C ALA A 217 21.47 -14.31 -8.23
N GLY A 218 21.00 -13.53 -7.24
CA GLY A 218 19.78 -13.84 -6.51
C GLY A 218 18.51 -13.75 -7.38
N ILE A 219 18.46 -12.74 -8.24
CA ILE A 219 17.37 -12.58 -9.23
C ILE A 219 17.33 -13.78 -10.18
N ASP A 220 18.47 -14.17 -10.77
CA ASP A 220 18.57 -15.28 -11.70
C ASP A 220 18.20 -16.61 -11.07
N ALA A 221 18.63 -16.85 -9.83
CA ALA A 221 18.27 -18.06 -9.07
C ALA A 221 16.75 -18.16 -8.87
N GLY A 222 16.10 -17.05 -8.48
CA GLY A 222 14.66 -16.99 -8.29
C GLY A 222 13.87 -17.20 -9.57
N LEU A 223 14.27 -16.55 -10.67
CA LEU A 223 13.63 -16.71 -11.98
C LEU A 223 13.79 -18.13 -12.52
N ARG A 224 15.00 -18.68 -12.43
CA ARG A 224 15.26 -20.08 -12.83
C ARG A 224 14.40 -21.06 -12.04
N TYR A 225 14.25 -20.84 -10.73
CA TYR A 225 13.37 -21.66 -9.91
C TYR A 225 11.93 -21.66 -10.43
N ILE A 226 11.40 -20.49 -10.79
CA ILE A 226 10.05 -20.35 -11.34
C ILE A 226 9.93 -21.08 -12.68
N GLU A 227 10.86 -20.84 -13.61
CA GLU A 227 10.86 -21.48 -14.93
C GLU A 227 10.94 -23.02 -14.83
N GLN A 228 11.85 -23.53 -14.03
CA GLN A 228 11.99 -24.96 -13.82
C GLN A 228 10.75 -25.60 -13.19
N MET A 229 10.18 -24.98 -12.15
CA MET A 229 8.94 -25.45 -11.53
C MET A 229 7.77 -25.52 -12.53
N LEU A 230 7.69 -24.59 -13.48
CA LEU A 230 6.63 -24.59 -14.49
C LEU A 230 6.88 -25.55 -15.65
N ALA A 231 8.14 -25.86 -15.96
CA ALA A 231 8.53 -26.74 -17.05
C ALA A 231 8.66 -28.21 -16.65
N ASP A 232 8.96 -28.51 -15.39
CA ASP A 232 9.18 -29.85 -14.89
C ASP A 232 7.84 -30.57 -14.63
N PRO A 233 7.51 -31.65 -15.34
CA PRO A 233 6.28 -32.41 -15.17
C PRO A 233 6.18 -33.08 -13.78
N GLU A 234 7.30 -33.18 -13.05
CA GLU A 234 7.36 -33.76 -11.72
C GLU A 234 7.53 -32.72 -10.59
N SER A 235 7.35 -31.42 -10.91
CA SER A 235 7.42 -30.34 -9.93
C SER A 235 6.35 -30.41 -8.82
N GLY A 236 5.29 -31.20 -9.02
CA GLY A 236 4.13 -31.29 -8.12
C GLY A 236 3.19 -30.09 -8.19
N VAL A 237 3.41 -29.15 -9.11
CA VAL A 237 2.61 -27.94 -9.27
C VAL A 237 1.80 -28.01 -10.56
N LEU A 238 0.48 -28.10 -10.42
CA LEU A 238 -0.43 -28.05 -11.59
C LEU A 238 -0.33 -26.69 -12.31
N PRO A 239 -0.54 -26.66 -13.65
CA PRO A 239 -0.50 -25.42 -14.41
C PRO A 239 -1.31 -24.31 -13.77
N PRO A 240 -0.68 -23.15 -13.42
CA PRO A 240 -1.36 -22.09 -12.70
C PRO A 240 -2.35 -21.31 -13.57
N ALA A 241 -3.45 -20.85 -12.95
CA ALA A 241 -4.38 -19.90 -13.53
C ALA A 241 -3.82 -18.47 -13.50
N ALA A 242 -3.16 -18.12 -12.40
CA ALA A 242 -2.66 -16.77 -12.18
C ALA A 242 -1.38 -16.77 -11.33
N VAL A 243 -0.60 -15.71 -11.52
CA VAL A 243 0.40 -15.20 -10.56
C VAL A 243 -0.16 -13.92 -9.96
N VAL A 244 -0.25 -13.84 -8.63
CA VAL A 244 -0.65 -12.62 -7.90
C VAL A 244 0.57 -12.04 -7.22
N VAL A 245 0.89 -10.77 -7.52
CA VAL A 245 2.12 -10.13 -7.04
C VAL A 245 1.93 -8.62 -6.81
N GLU A 246 2.59 -8.10 -5.78
CA GLU A 246 2.77 -6.66 -5.56
C GLU A 246 4.10 -6.23 -6.24
N ALA A 247 4.10 -5.16 -7.04
CA ALA A 247 5.34 -4.61 -7.60
C ALA A 247 6.28 -4.03 -6.54
N VAL A 248 5.71 -3.60 -5.41
CA VAL A 248 6.39 -3.32 -4.14
C VAL A 248 5.58 -3.96 -3.05
N GLN A 249 6.11 -4.97 -2.37
CA GLN A 249 5.43 -5.55 -1.22
C GLN A 249 5.26 -4.50 -0.11
N GLY A 250 4.01 -4.19 0.24
CA GLY A 250 3.71 -3.20 1.27
C GLY A 250 3.88 -3.75 2.68
N GLU A 251 2.94 -4.58 3.10
CA GLU A 251 2.94 -5.22 4.43
C GLU A 251 4.16 -6.12 4.64
N GLY A 252 4.69 -6.72 3.58
CA GLY A 252 5.90 -7.52 3.58
C GLY A 252 7.17 -6.77 3.97
N GLY A 253 7.11 -5.43 4.08
CA GLY A 253 8.20 -4.58 4.58
C GLY A 253 8.74 -3.57 3.57
N VAL A 254 7.92 -3.07 2.67
CA VAL A 254 8.26 -2.13 1.60
C VAL A 254 9.44 -2.68 0.76
N ILE A 255 9.20 -3.79 0.09
CA ILE A 255 10.24 -4.46 -0.70
C ILE A 255 9.95 -4.24 -2.19
N PRO A 256 10.70 -3.36 -2.89
CA PRO A 256 10.54 -3.16 -4.33
C PRO A 256 11.07 -4.37 -5.12
N ALA A 257 10.25 -4.92 -6.01
CA ALA A 257 10.76 -5.87 -6.99
C ALA A 257 11.69 -5.16 -7.99
N PRO A 258 12.86 -5.75 -8.34
CA PRO A 258 13.69 -5.24 -9.40
C PRO A 258 12.94 -5.22 -10.75
N ALA A 259 13.10 -4.15 -11.52
CA ALA A 259 12.42 -4.00 -12.81
C ALA A 259 12.74 -5.16 -13.79
N ARG A 260 13.98 -5.66 -13.78
CA ARG A 260 14.39 -6.83 -14.56
C ARG A 260 13.57 -8.06 -14.17
N TRP A 261 13.41 -8.31 -12.87
CA TRP A 261 12.64 -9.45 -12.37
C TRP A 261 11.16 -9.39 -12.80
N LEU A 262 10.52 -8.22 -12.71
CA LEU A 262 9.13 -8.04 -13.15
C LEU A 262 8.98 -8.26 -14.65
N ARG A 263 9.94 -7.82 -15.50
CA ARG A 263 9.93 -8.08 -16.93
C ARG A 263 10.02 -9.57 -17.26
N GLU A 264 10.93 -10.26 -16.60
CA GLU A 264 11.09 -11.70 -16.78
C GLU A 264 9.87 -12.47 -16.26
N LEU A 265 9.32 -12.11 -15.11
CA LEU A 265 8.07 -12.70 -14.62
C LEU A 265 6.94 -12.52 -15.64
N ARG A 266 6.84 -11.32 -16.25
CA ARG A 266 5.86 -11.05 -17.32
C ARG A 266 6.10 -11.92 -18.55
N ARG A 267 7.35 -12.11 -18.97
CA ARG A 267 7.70 -13.03 -20.07
C ARG A 267 7.25 -14.46 -19.75
N ILE A 268 7.67 -14.98 -18.60
CA ILE A 268 7.34 -16.33 -18.15
C ILE A 268 5.82 -16.55 -18.11
N THR A 269 5.07 -15.62 -17.52
CA THR A 269 3.61 -15.76 -17.43
C THR A 269 2.94 -15.79 -18.80
N ARG A 270 3.40 -14.99 -19.76
CA ARG A 270 2.91 -15.01 -21.16
C ARG A 270 3.18 -16.34 -21.85
N GLU A 271 4.39 -16.84 -21.76
CA GLU A 271 4.81 -18.10 -22.39
C GLU A 271 4.00 -19.31 -21.90
N HIS A 272 3.63 -19.30 -20.61
CA HIS A 272 2.83 -20.37 -19.99
C HIS A 272 1.32 -20.13 -20.00
N GLY A 273 0.84 -19.01 -20.57
CA GLY A 273 -0.58 -18.64 -20.58
C GLY A 273 -1.16 -18.48 -19.16
N ILE A 274 -0.39 -17.88 -18.27
CA ILE A 274 -0.75 -17.59 -16.87
C ILE A 274 -1.13 -16.11 -16.77
N ALA A 275 -2.28 -15.80 -16.16
CA ALA A 275 -2.68 -14.41 -15.95
C ALA A 275 -1.77 -13.73 -14.91
N LEU A 276 -1.12 -12.63 -15.30
CA LEU A 276 -0.38 -11.79 -14.36
C LEU A 276 -1.32 -10.80 -13.70
N VAL A 277 -1.60 -10.99 -12.42
CA VAL A 277 -2.41 -10.13 -11.57
C VAL A 277 -1.48 -9.23 -10.75
N LEU A 278 -1.47 -7.93 -11.03
CA LEU A 278 -0.76 -6.95 -10.22
C LEU A 278 -1.70 -6.37 -9.16
N ASP A 279 -1.33 -6.60 -7.91
CA ASP A 279 -1.96 -5.97 -6.76
C ASP A 279 -1.34 -4.59 -6.54
N GLU A 280 -2.02 -3.57 -7.06
CA GLU A 280 -1.64 -2.17 -6.87
C GLU A 280 -2.58 -1.44 -5.91
N VAL A 281 -3.19 -2.17 -5.00
CA VAL A 281 -4.06 -1.62 -3.95
C VAL A 281 -3.32 -0.58 -3.10
N GLN A 282 -2.03 -0.78 -2.81
CA GLN A 282 -1.23 0.17 -2.05
C GLN A 282 -0.26 0.97 -2.91
N THR A 283 0.23 0.43 -4.01
CA THR A 283 1.28 1.03 -4.85
C THR A 283 0.75 1.97 -5.93
N GLY A 284 -0.51 1.84 -6.31
CA GLY A 284 -1.12 2.63 -7.37
C GLY A 284 -1.35 4.11 -7.00
N LEU A 285 -1.77 4.87 -8.00
CA LEU A 285 -2.11 6.30 -7.90
C LEU A 285 -0.97 7.18 -7.34
N GLY A 286 0.23 7.03 -7.90
CA GLY A 286 1.34 7.93 -7.63
C GLY A 286 2.22 7.57 -6.44
N ARG A 287 1.83 6.59 -5.60
CA ARG A 287 2.51 6.24 -4.36
C ARG A 287 4.01 5.96 -4.54
N THR A 288 4.38 5.30 -5.62
CA THR A 288 5.77 4.90 -5.90
C THR A 288 6.53 5.90 -6.79
N GLY A 289 5.99 7.10 -7.04
CA GLY A 289 6.58 8.09 -7.96
C GLY A 289 6.24 7.85 -9.45
N ARG A 290 5.43 6.85 -9.72
CA ARG A 290 4.77 6.60 -11.02
C ARG A 290 3.28 6.45 -10.78
N MET A 291 2.45 6.65 -11.83
CA MET A 291 1.00 6.52 -11.68
C MET A 291 0.65 5.10 -11.23
N PHE A 292 1.24 4.10 -11.87
CA PHE A 292 1.20 2.69 -11.46
C PHE A 292 2.61 2.14 -11.27
N ALA A 293 2.79 1.26 -10.29
CA ALA A 293 4.11 0.71 -9.99
C ALA A 293 4.67 -0.20 -11.09
N PHE A 294 3.82 -0.82 -11.90
CA PHE A 294 4.28 -1.62 -13.05
C PHE A 294 5.03 -0.80 -14.11
N GLU A 295 4.81 0.51 -14.15
CA GLU A 295 5.51 1.42 -15.07
C GLU A 295 7.02 1.46 -14.81
N HIS A 296 7.47 1.21 -13.58
CA HIS A 296 8.91 1.10 -13.27
C HIS A 296 9.60 -0.03 -14.04
N ALA A 297 8.86 -1.06 -14.43
CA ALA A 297 9.37 -2.16 -15.22
C ALA A 297 9.04 -2.06 -16.73
N GLY A 298 8.17 -1.11 -17.11
CA GLY A 298 7.70 -0.97 -18.50
C GLY A 298 6.89 -2.19 -18.96
N ILE A 299 6.11 -2.80 -18.07
CA ILE A 299 5.23 -3.94 -18.38
C ILE A 299 3.77 -3.53 -18.29
N VAL A 300 2.89 -4.37 -18.85
CA VAL A 300 1.43 -4.27 -18.70
C VAL A 300 0.92 -5.60 -18.18
N PRO A 301 0.15 -5.61 -17.05
CA PRO A 301 -0.44 -6.83 -16.51
C PRO A 301 -1.64 -7.30 -17.33
N ASP A 302 -2.11 -8.52 -17.07
CA ASP A 302 -3.40 -9.00 -17.57
C ASP A 302 -4.55 -8.53 -16.67
N VAL A 303 -4.28 -8.35 -15.37
CA VAL A 303 -5.23 -7.86 -14.37
C VAL A 303 -4.53 -6.88 -13.44
N LEU A 304 -5.13 -5.70 -13.26
CA LEU A 304 -4.71 -4.64 -12.34
C LEU A 304 -5.78 -4.46 -11.27
N VAL A 305 -5.44 -4.64 -10.01
CA VAL A 305 -6.37 -4.44 -8.88
C VAL A 305 -6.04 -3.15 -8.14
N LEU A 306 -7.03 -2.28 -8.00
CA LEU A 306 -6.92 -0.99 -7.32
C LEU A 306 -7.95 -0.87 -6.19
N SER A 307 -7.55 -0.25 -5.09
CA SER A 307 -8.41 0.12 -3.97
C SER A 307 -7.80 1.32 -3.24
N LYS A 308 -8.06 1.50 -1.95
CA LYS A 308 -7.46 2.58 -1.15
C LYS A 308 -7.59 3.94 -1.82
N ALA A 309 -6.51 4.49 -2.37
CA ALA A 309 -6.47 5.82 -2.96
C ALA A 309 -7.49 6.06 -4.09
N ILE A 310 -7.90 4.99 -4.81
CA ILE A 310 -8.86 5.10 -5.92
C ILE A 310 -10.24 5.62 -5.49
N GLY A 311 -10.62 5.41 -4.23
CA GLY A 311 -11.88 5.90 -3.66
C GLY A 311 -11.81 7.32 -3.09
N GLY A 312 -10.67 8.02 -3.22
CA GLY A 312 -10.51 9.38 -2.70
C GLY A 312 -10.81 9.51 -1.21
N SER A 313 -10.31 8.58 -0.41
CA SER A 313 -10.54 8.40 1.05
C SER A 313 -11.79 7.60 1.41
N LEU A 314 -12.63 7.23 0.45
CA LEU A 314 -13.83 6.40 0.68
C LEU A 314 -13.60 4.95 0.22
N PRO A 315 -14.32 3.98 0.83
CA PRO A 315 -14.19 2.57 0.48
C PRO A 315 -14.63 2.28 -0.96
N MET A 316 -13.70 1.83 -1.79
CA MET A 316 -13.95 1.38 -3.17
C MET A 316 -12.82 0.44 -3.62
N SER A 317 -13.16 -0.53 -4.46
CA SER A 317 -12.21 -1.36 -5.18
C SER A 317 -12.68 -1.62 -6.60
N VAL A 318 -11.73 -1.65 -7.52
CA VAL A 318 -11.95 -1.99 -8.92
C VAL A 318 -10.87 -2.94 -9.41
N MET A 319 -11.24 -3.78 -10.36
CA MET A 319 -10.33 -4.62 -11.13
C MET A 319 -10.41 -4.20 -12.60
N ILE A 320 -9.27 -3.90 -13.20
CA ILE A 320 -9.13 -3.62 -14.63
C ILE A 320 -8.40 -4.81 -15.24
N TYR A 321 -8.93 -5.35 -16.34
CA TYR A 321 -8.38 -6.57 -16.92
C TYR A 321 -8.49 -6.59 -18.44
N ASP A 322 -7.63 -7.37 -19.09
CA ASP A 322 -7.65 -7.60 -20.52
C ASP A 322 -8.95 -8.31 -20.91
N SER A 323 -9.67 -7.78 -21.90
CA SER A 323 -10.93 -8.34 -22.40
C SER A 323 -10.82 -9.78 -22.92
N ALA A 324 -9.61 -10.24 -23.25
CA ALA A 324 -9.37 -11.65 -23.60
C ALA A 324 -9.66 -12.62 -22.44
N LEU A 325 -9.67 -12.12 -21.18
CA LEU A 325 -10.04 -12.90 -20.01
C LEU A 325 -11.54 -12.86 -19.69
N ASP A 326 -12.35 -12.10 -20.43
CA ASP A 326 -13.78 -11.85 -20.13
C ASP A 326 -14.68 -13.04 -20.46
N ALA A 327 -14.39 -14.18 -19.83
CA ALA A 327 -15.07 -15.46 -20.07
C ALA A 327 -16.16 -15.79 -19.03
N TRP A 328 -16.37 -14.97 -18.04
CA TRP A 328 -17.39 -15.22 -17.00
C TRP A 328 -18.80 -14.83 -17.43
N GLN A 329 -19.78 -15.45 -16.80
CA GLN A 329 -21.19 -15.21 -17.08
C GLN A 329 -21.71 -13.99 -16.28
N PRO A 330 -22.76 -13.32 -16.74
CA PRO A 330 -23.43 -12.28 -15.96
C PRO A 330 -23.73 -12.75 -14.52
N GLY A 331 -23.40 -11.92 -13.54
CA GLY A 331 -23.56 -12.24 -12.13
C GLY A 331 -22.42 -13.05 -11.49
N ALA A 332 -21.38 -13.45 -12.23
CA ALA A 332 -20.24 -14.23 -11.69
C ALA A 332 -19.57 -13.57 -10.48
N HIS A 333 -19.57 -12.24 -10.39
CA HIS A 333 -19.09 -11.48 -9.24
C HIS A 333 -20.05 -10.32 -8.92
N ALA A 334 -21.34 -10.63 -8.75
CA ALA A 334 -22.36 -9.67 -8.36
C ALA A 334 -22.24 -9.28 -6.87
N GLY A 335 -22.81 -8.13 -6.52
CA GLY A 335 -22.87 -7.65 -5.14
C GLY A 335 -23.59 -6.32 -5.02
N THR A 336 -24.26 -6.10 -3.89
CA THR A 336 -25.10 -4.93 -3.65
C THR A 336 -24.33 -3.59 -3.73
N PHE A 337 -23.11 -3.55 -3.21
CA PHE A 337 -22.29 -2.32 -3.14
C PHE A 337 -21.18 -2.33 -4.20
N ARG A 338 -21.58 -2.33 -5.47
CA ARG A 338 -20.66 -2.28 -6.61
C ARG A 338 -20.61 -0.85 -7.17
N GLY A 339 -19.59 -0.10 -6.77
CA GLY A 339 -19.40 1.27 -7.24
C GLY A 339 -20.18 2.31 -6.42
N ASN A 340 -19.65 2.69 -5.28
CA ASN A 340 -20.18 3.78 -4.44
C ASN A 340 -20.09 5.13 -5.17
N GLN A 341 -21.22 5.84 -5.36
CA GLN A 341 -21.26 7.12 -6.09
C GLN A 341 -20.36 8.20 -5.47
N LEU A 342 -20.37 8.32 -4.15
CA LEU A 342 -19.51 9.26 -3.45
C LEU A 342 -18.03 8.90 -3.61
N ALA A 343 -17.69 7.61 -3.53
CA ALA A 343 -16.32 7.16 -3.73
C ALA A 343 -15.84 7.38 -5.17
N MET A 344 -16.71 7.19 -6.18
CA MET A 344 -16.38 7.49 -7.58
C MET A 344 -16.17 8.99 -7.81
N ALA A 345 -17.02 9.86 -7.25
CA ALA A 345 -16.85 11.30 -7.31
C ALA A 345 -15.55 11.75 -6.64
N ALA A 346 -15.26 11.24 -5.44
CA ALA A 346 -14.04 11.52 -4.70
C ALA A 346 -12.80 10.97 -5.43
N GLY A 347 -12.89 9.78 -6.02
CA GLY A 347 -11.86 9.16 -6.85
C GLY A 347 -11.53 9.97 -8.09
N SER A 348 -12.55 10.42 -8.86
CA SER A 348 -12.38 11.33 -9.98
C SER A 348 -11.67 12.63 -9.58
N ALA A 349 -12.09 13.23 -8.47
CA ALA A 349 -11.45 14.45 -7.95
C ALA A 349 -9.98 14.18 -7.57
N THR A 350 -9.70 13.02 -6.99
CA THR A 350 -8.33 12.60 -6.64
C THR A 350 -7.48 12.43 -7.89
N ILE A 351 -7.93 11.66 -8.88
CA ILE A 351 -7.23 11.43 -10.15
C ILE A 351 -6.90 12.75 -10.83
N ARG A 352 -7.90 13.61 -11.01
CA ARG A 352 -7.73 14.91 -11.67
C ARG A 352 -6.75 15.80 -10.93
N THR A 353 -6.79 15.80 -9.60
CA THR A 353 -5.87 16.61 -8.79
C THR A 353 -4.44 16.07 -8.90
N LEU A 354 -4.24 14.75 -8.84
CA LEU A 354 -2.92 14.11 -9.02
C LEU A 354 -2.27 14.53 -10.35
N VAL A 355 -3.06 14.51 -11.44
CA VAL A 355 -2.59 14.86 -12.79
C VAL A 355 -2.36 16.37 -12.91
N ALA A 356 -3.35 17.18 -12.56
CA ALA A 356 -3.31 18.63 -12.79
C ALA A 356 -2.23 19.34 -11.98
N GLN A 357 -1.89 18.82 -10.80
CA GLN A 357 -0.88 19.43 -9.92
C GLN A 357 0.48 18.71 -9.97
N GLY A 358 0.65 17.69 -10.83
CA GLY A 358 1.91 16.97 -10.96
C GLY A 358 2.34 16.22 -9.70
N ILE A 359 1.37 15.77 -8.88
CA ILE A 359 1.63 15.19 -7.55
C ILE A 359 2.43 13.89 -7.66
N VAL A 360 2.33 13.16 -8.76
CA VAL A 360 3.12 11.92 -8.98
C VAL A 360 4.62 12.23 -9.04
N ALA A 361 5.02 13.25 -9.79
CA ALA A 361 6.42 13.70 -9.87
C ALA A 361 6.88 14.31 -8.54
N HIS A 362 5.99 15.04 -7.86
CA HIS A 362 6.25 15.55 -6.50
C HIS A 362 6.51 14.40 -5.51
N ALA A 363 5.73 13.32 -5.55
CA ALA A 363 5.91 12.16 -4.70
C ALA A 363 7.26 11.46 -4.94
N GLU A 364 7.75 11.43 -6.19
CA GLU A 364 9.09 10.93 -6.50
C GLU A 364 10.17 11.81 -5.85
N THR A 365 10.06 13.13 -6.02
CA THR A 365 11.04 14.09 -5.47
C THR A 365 11.07 14.06 -3.94
N MET A 366 9.90 14.09 -3.30
CA MET A 366 9.81 14.03 -1.83
C MET A 366 10.24 12.67 -1.29
N GLY A 367 9.95 11.60 -2.01
CA GLY A 367 10.42 10.26 -1.68
C GLY A 367 11.95 10.15 -1.72
N GLN A 368 12.60 10.68 -2.74
CA GLN A 368 14.05 10.74 -2.84
C GLN A 368 14.66 11.55 -1.68
N ARG A 369 14.05 12.70 -1.33
CA ARG A 369 14.49 13.53 -0.19
C ARG A 369 14.40 12.74 1.11
N LEU A 370 13.24 12.11 1.40
CA LEU A 370 13.05 11.32 2.62
C LEU A 370 14.03 10.14 2.68
N ALA A 371 14.16 9.38 1.60
CA ALA A 371 15.09 8.24 1.53
C ALA A 371 16.55 8.67 1.77
N THR A 372 16.96 9.82 1.25
CA THR A 372 18.29 10.38 1.48
C THR A 372 18.51 10.70 2.94
N ARG A 373 17.57 11.38 3.60
CA ARG A 373 17.65 11.68 5.04
C ARG A 373 17.70 10.41 5.89
N LEU A 374 16.88 9.42 5.58
CA LEU A 374 16.85 8.15 6.30
C LEU A 374 18.14 7.34 6.12
N ARG A 375 18.77 7.38 4.93
CA ARG A 375 20.09 6.75 4.71
C ARG A 375 21.21 7.45 5.48
N GLN A 376 21.13 8.76 5.69
CA GLN A 376 22.05 9.46 6.58
C GLN A 376 21.96 8.93 8.02
N LEU A 377 20.74 8.68 8.51
CA LEU A 377 20.52 8.04 9.81
C LEU A 377 21.05 6.61 9.87
N HIS A 378 20.90 5.83 8.80
CA HIS A 378 21.48 4.48 8.69
C HIS A 378 23.02 4.50 8.89
N THR A 379 23.71 5.47 8.30
CA THR A 379 25.16 5.62 8.49
C THR A 379 25.54 5.93 9.94
N ALA A 380 24.66 6.60 10.68
CA ALA A 380 24.92 7.03 12.07
C ALA A 380 24.42 6.01 13.13
N CYS A 381 23.53 5.07 12.75
CA CYS A 381 22.93 4.13 13.69
C CYS A 381 23.03 2.68 13.16
N PRO A 382 23.86 1.83 13.78
CA PRO A 382 24.08 0.45 13.34
C PRO A 382 22.83 -0.44 13.48
N ALA A 383 21.85 -0.05 14.29
CA ALA A 383 20.59 -0.79 14.45
C ALA A 383 19.60 -0.60 13.26
N ILE A 384 19.95 0.25 12.27
CA ILE A 384 19.25 0.33 10.99
C ILE A 384 19.95 -0.58 10.00
N GLY A 385 19.29 -1.62 9.51
CA GLY A 385 19.85 -2.60 8.57
C GLY A 385 19.73 -2.18 7.11
N GLU A 386 18.57 -1.67 6.71
CA GLU A 386 18.32 -1.27 5.32
C GLU A 386 17.28 -0.14 5.24
N VAL A 387 17.51 0.80 4.30
CA VAL A 387 16.53 1.81 3.89
C VAL A 387 16.19 1.58 2.42
N ARG A 388 14.93 1.22 2.14
CA ARG A 388 14.46 0.84 0.80
C ARG A 388 13.10 1.45 0.48
N GLY A 389 12.71 1.43 -0.78
CA GLY A 389 11.39 1.90 -1.21
C GLY A 389 11.41 2.57 -2.59
N ARG A 390 10.27 3.10 -2.99
CA ARG A 390 10.06 3.91 -4.21
C ARG A 390 9.08 5.05 -3.92
N GLY A 391 9.36 6.24 -4.42
CA GLY A 391 8.52 7.40 -4.16
C GLY A 391 8.29 7.60 -2.66
N LEU A 392 7.06 7.90 -2.27
CA LEU A 392 6.63 8.05 -0.87
C LEU A 392 6.12 6.74 -0.25
N MET A 393 6.77 5.64 -0.57
CA MET A 393 6.60 4.33 0.05
C MET A 393 7.98 3.83 0.46
N ILE A 394 8.38 4.09 1.72
CA ILE A 394 9.72 3.84 2.22
C ILE A 394 9.66 2.98 3.47
N GLY A 395 10.55 1.99 3.55
CA GLY A 395 10.76 1.11 4.70
C GLY A 395 12.15 1.27 5.28
N VAL A 396 12.23 1.31 6.60
CA VAL A 396 13.48 1.27 7.36
C VAL A 396 13.46 0.00 8.21
N GLU A 397 14.31 -0.95 7.87
CA GLU A 397 14.41 -2.21 8.60
C GLU A 397 15.34 -2.06 9.80
N LEU A 398 14.84 -2.44 10.97
CA LEU A 398 15.57 -2.41 12.23
C LEU A 398 16.07 -3.82 12.57
N ILE A 399 17.30 -3.89 13.06
CA ILE A 399 18.05 -5.13 13.24
C ILE A 399 18.66 -5.22 14.65
N ASP A 400 19.02 -6.43 15.07
CA ASP A 400 19.92 -6.65 16.20
C ASP A 400 21.37 -6.75 15.68
N GLU A 401 22.06 -5.64 15.69
CA GLU A 401 23.46 -5.50 15.23
C GLU A 401 24.47 -6.23 16.12
N ARG A 402 24.06 -6.74 17.29
CA ARG A 402 24.89 -7.50 18.23
C ARG A 402 24.88 -9.00 17.94
N ALA A 403 23.91 -9.44 17.15
CA ALA A 403 23.82 -10.83 16.73
C ALA A 403 24.74 -11.11 15.56
N GLU A 404 24.91 -12.37 15.21
CA GLU A 404 25.65 -12.80 14.03
C GLU A 404 24.84 -12.55 12.75
N ALA A 405 25.49 -12.00 11.73
CA ALA A 405 24.88 -11.79 10.42
C ALA A 405 24.78 -13.14 9.67
N ASP A 406 23.77 -13.25 8.80
CA ASP A 406 23.61 -14.41 7.93
C ASP A 406 24.64 -14.45 6.78
N ALA A 407 24.57 -15.49 5.93
CA ALA A 407 25.51 -15.72 4.83
C ALA A 407 25.54 -14.57 3.78
N VAL A 408 24.52 -13.75 3.71
CA VAL A 408 24.47 -12.57 2.85
C VAL A 408 24.78 -11.27 3.61
N GLY A 409 25.20 -11.36 4.87
CA GLY A 409 25.57 -10.22 5.70
C GLY A 409 24.39 -9.46 6.28
N ALA A 410 23.17 -10.03 6.31
CA ALA A 410 22.01 -9.42 6.95
C ALA A 410 21.90 -9.85 8.41
N TYR A 411 21.83 -8.87 9.32
CA TYR A 411 21.58 -9.12 10.73
C TYR A 411 20.14 -9.53 11.01
N PRO A 412 19.84 -10.26 12.09
CA PRO A 412 18.45 -10.61 12.46
C PRO A 412 17.55 -9.38 12.58
N ALA A 413 16.34 -9.49 12.08
CA ALA A 413 15.32 -8.44 12.17
C ALA A 413 14.83 -8.31 13.62
N ASP A 414 14.82 -7.07 14.17
CA ASP A 414 14.43 -6.80 15.56
C ASP A 414 13.07 -6.09 15.66
N GLY A 415 12.00 -6.88 15.68
CA GLY A 415 10.64 -6.35 15.85
C GLY A 415 10.35 -5.81 17.24
N THR A 416 11.11 -6.15 18.27
CA THR A 416 10.96 -5.58 19.61
C THR A 416 11.51 -4.17 19.66
N PHE A 417 12.69 -3.96 19.10
CA PHE A 417 13.26 -2.64 18.92
C PHE A 417 12.37 -1.75 18.04
N ALA A 418 11.84 -2.30 16.93
CA ALA A 418 10.93 -1.56 16.05
C ALA A 418 9.65 -1.09 16.77
N ARG A 419 9.07 -1.90 17.65
CA ARG A 419 7.92 -1.46 18.48
C ARG A 419 8.30 -0.33 19.44
N THR A 420 9.49 -0.36 20.01
CA THR A 420 9.98 0.73 20.86
C THR A 420 10.16 2.01 20.05
N VAL A 421 10.77 1.93 18.86
CA VAL A 421 10.93 3.06 17.94
C VAL A 421 9.56 3.62 17.52
N GLN A 422 8.57 2.78 17.16
CA GLN A 422 7.22 3.24 16.83
C GLN A 422 6.57 4.02 17.97
N ARG A 423 6.70 3.55 19.21
CA ARG A 423 6.19 4.25 20.40
C ARG A 423 6.90 5.58 20.59
N GLU A 424 8.21 5.62 20.43
CA GLU A 424 9.00 6.87 20.52
C GLU A 424 8.64 7.86 19.40
N CYS A 425 8.36 7.40 18.18
CA CYS A 425 7.82 8.22 17.11
C CYS A 425 6.47 8.84 17.51
N LEU A 426 5.54 8.02 18.00
CA LEU A 426 4.22 8.47 18.40
C LEU A 426 4.29 9.52 19.53
N GLN A 427 5.16 9.33 20.53
CA GLN A 427 5.39 10.30 21.60
C GLN A 427 5.95 11.63 21.11
N ARG A 428 6.58 11.66 19.93
CA ARG A 428 7.09 12.87 19.28
C ARG A 428 6.11 13.46 18.26
N GLY A 429 4.89 12.92 18.17
CA GLY A 429 3.89 13.38 17.22
C GLY A 429 4.08 12.84 15.79
N LEU A 430 4.80 11.74 15.61
CA LEU A 430 4.97 11.10 14.32
C LEU A 430 4.25 9.75 14.29
N ILE A 431 3.26 9.61 13.42
CA ILE A 431 2.55 8.34 13.18
C ILE A 431 3.27 7.58 12.07
N VAL A 432 3.75 6.37 12.39
CA VAL A 432 4.36 5.42 11.45
C VAL A 432 3.76 4.02 11.65
N GLU A 433 3.87 3.17 10.64
CA GLU A 433 3.40 1.78 10.69
C GLU A 433 4.59 0.80 10.78
N LEU A 434 4.33 -0.39 11.31
CA LEU A 434 5.27 -1.49 11.29
C LEU A 434 4.81 -2.57 10.32
N GLY A 435 5.76 -3.18 9.65
CA GLY A 435 5.55 -4.31 8.75
C GLY A 435 6.80 -5.15 8.60
N GLY A 436 6.84 -5.97 7.56
CA GLY A 436 7.99 -6.81 7.26
C GLY A 436 8.16 -8.00 8.19
N ARG A 437 9.27 -8.69 8.03
CA ARG A 437 9.61 -9.87 8.82
C ARG A 437 9.71 -9.50 10.29
N HIS A 438 8.99 -10.23 11.14
CA HIS A 438 8.90 -9.99 12.59
C HIS A 438 8.34 -8.60 12.98
N GLY A 439 7.76 -7.84 12.04
CA GLY A 439 7.33 -6.46 12.26
C GLY A 439 8.50 -5.50 12.47
N ALA A 440 9.66 -5.79 11.90
CA ALA A 440 10.89 -5.02 12.12
C ALA A 440 11.10 -3.86 11.14
N THR A 441 10.19 -3.65 10.19
CA THR A 441 10.29 -2.54 9.23
C THR A 441 9.37 -1.40 9.64
N VAL A 442 9.93 -0.23 9.95
CA VAL A 442 9.17 1.02 10.07
C VAL A 442 8.84 1.51 8.66
N ARG A 443 7.55 1.73 8.39
CA ARG A 443 7.04 2.11 7.07
C ARG A 443 6.55 3.54 7.05
N PHE A 444 6.98 4.29 6.04
CA PHE A 444 6.58 5.66 5.78
C PHE A 444 5.71 5.71 4.53
N LEU A 445 4.45 6.07 4.71
CA LEU A 445 3.41 6.18 3.68
C LEU A 445 2.68 7.53 3.80
N PRO A 446 3.39 8.68 3.89
CA PRO A 446 2.72 9.96 4.07
C PRO A 446 1.79 10.27 2.90
N PRO A 447 0.82 11.19 3.04
CA PRO A 447 0.10 11.76 1.90
C PRO A 447 1.08 12.26 0.84
N LEU A 448 0.72 12.10 -0.46
CA LEU A 448 1.61 12.47 -1.57
C LEU A 448 1.84 13.98 -1.70
N VAL A 449 1.03 14.76 -1.00
CA VAL A 449 1.10 16.23 -0.93
C VAL A 449 2.05 16.75 0.15
N ILE A 450 2.76 15.88 0.86
CA ILE A 450 3.71 16.26 1.90
C ILE A 450 4.79 17.17 1.34
N GLY A 451 5.13 18.25 2.06
CA GLY A 451 6.13 19.23 1.65
C GLY A 451 7.53 18.92 2.16
N GLU A 452 8.51 19.69 1.67
CA GLU A 452 9.92 19.54 2.06
C GLU A 452 10.14 19.75 3.55
N THR A 453 9.48 20.75 4.13
CA THR A 453 9.58 21.08 5.55
C THR A 453 9.09 19.91 6.42
N GLU A 454 7.97 19.32 6.05
CA GLU A 454 7.43 18.17 6.76
C GLU A 454 8.30 16.92 6.58
N ILE A 455 8.87 16.70 5.38
CA ILE A 455 9.81 15.59 5.14
C ILE A 455 11.06 15.71 6.03
N ASP A 456 11.62 16.90 6.14
CA ASP A 456 12.79 17.12 7.00
C ASP A 456 12.45 16.91 8.48
N LEU A 457 11.29 17.41 8.91
CA LEU A 457 10.79 17.21 10.27
C LEU A 457 10.50 15.72 10.57
N VAL A 458 9.91 14.98 9.63
CA VAL A 458 9.69 13.52 9.76
C VAL A 458 11.01 12.78 9.99
N ALA A 459 12.04 13.09 9.20
CA ALA A 459 13.35 12.46 9.33
C ALA A 459 14.02 12.81 10.67
N GLU A 460 13.90 14.05 11.13
CA GLU A 460 14.42 14.50 12.43
C GLU A 460 13.72 13.78 13.60
N LEU A 461 12.38 13.77 13.62
CA LEU A 461 11.59 13.11 14.65
C LEU A 461 11.87 11.59 14.70
N PHE A 462 12.03 10.96 13.54
CA PHE A 462 12.40 9.56 13.46
C PHE A 462 13.81 9.31 14.01
N GLY A 463 14.80 10.14 13.64
CA GLY A 463 16.17 10.03 14.17
C GLY A 463 16.23 10.16 15.70
N ASP A 464 15.49 11.13 16.25
CA ASP A 464 15.35 11.30 17.70
C ASP A 464 14.68 10.08 18.36
N ALA A 465 13.66 9.50 17.71
CA ALA A 465 12.97 8.32 18.20
C ALA A 465 13.87 7.08 18.22
N VAL A 466 14.63 6.85 17.14
CA VAL A 466 15.61 5.76 17.07
C VAL A 466 16.68 5.92 18.15
N SER A 467 17.21 7.12 18.32
CA SER A 467 18.23 7.42 19.33
C SER A 467 17.73 7.18 20.75
N ALA A 468 16.49 7.60 21.05
CA ALA A 468 15.87 7.38 22.36
C ALA A 468 15.61 5.89 22.62
N ALA A 469 15.05 5.18 21.63
CA ALA A 469 14.81 3.74 21.72
C ALA A 469 16.13 2.94 21.88
N HIS A 470 17.18 3.34 21.18
CA HIS A 470 18.50 2.70 21.29
C HIS A 470 19.06 2.80 22.70
N LYS A 471 18.95 3.98 23.35
CA LYS A 471 19.37 4.18 24.75
C LYS A 471 18.56 3.37 25.77
N GLN A 472 17.31 3.02 25.43
CA GLN A 472 16.43 2.22 26.31
C GLN A 472 16.69 0.71 26.19
N CYS A 473 17.07 0.24 25.02
CA CYS A 473 17.13 -1.19 24.68
C CYS A 473 18.55 -1.74 24.61
N ARG A 474 19.55 -0.88 24.53
CA ARG A 474 20.96 -1.22 24.29
C ARG A 474 21.86 -0.65 25.38
#